data_72677f1465179940638948b7589265ba
#
_entry.id   72677f1465179940638948b7589265ba
#
_cell.length_a   1.000
_cell.length_b   1.000
_cell.length_c   1.000
_cell.angle_alpha   90.00
_cell.angle_beta   90.00
_cell.angle_gamma   90.00
#
_symmetry.space_group_name_H-M   'P 1'
#
loop_
_entity.id
_entity.type
_entity.pdbx_description
1 polymer ?
#
loop_
_entity_poly.entity_id
_entity_poly.type
_entity_poly.pdbx_seq_one_letter_code
_entity_poly.pdbx_strand_id
1 'polypeptide(L)'
;MLRAVYWGARIVAALWRRIGMIAATALHRAVLGAVGPNTRFQTGVRFADPAAVRIGANCYFWSGCDASSDGATGPLVIGDRVQVNRNVHLDTTGGLTVGTGTLISEEAVIYTHGHGLDPHAPPRPVAKVIGPDVWIGMRAVILPQCRVIGAGAVIGAGAVVTADVPPGAVMAGNPARIIRQRVAERRAA
;
A
#
# COMPACT_ATOMS: atom_id res chain seq x y z
N MET A 1 15.39 -6.33 -39.06
CA MET A 1 13.93 -6.38 -39.12
C MET A 1 13.31 -6.68 -37.76
N LEU A 2 13.57 -7.82 -37.11
CA LEU A 2 12.97 -8.22 -35.81
C LEU A 2 13.17 -7.20 -34.66
N ARG A 3 14.35 -6.57 -34.56
CA ARG A 3 14.59 -5.53 -33.53
C ARG A 3 13.70 -4.30 -33.70
N ALA A 4 13.44 -3.86 -34.94
CA ALA A 4 12.55 -2.73 -35.22
C ALA A 4 11.10 -3.07 -34.85
N VAL A 5 10.62 -4.27 -35.17
CA VAL A 5 9.29 -4.77 -34.77
C VAL A 5 9.16 -4.84 -33.26
N TYR A 6 10.18 -5.37 -32.56
CA TYR A 6 10.21 -5.42 -31.09
C TYR A 6 10.10 -4.03 -30.46
N TRP A 7 10.89 -3.07 -30.92
CA TRP A 7 10.84 -1.70 -30.38
C TRP A 7 9.53 -0.99 -30.74
N GLY A 8 8.99 -1.19 -31.95
CA GLY A 8 7.68 -0.68 -32.33
C GLY A 8 6.57 -1.19 -31.42
N ALA A 9 6.53 -2.51 -31.15
CA ALA A 9 5.57 -3.10 -30.22
C ALA A 9 5.71 -2.54 -28.79
N ARG A 10 6.93 -2.31 -28.32
CA ARG A 10 7.17 -1.69 -27.00
C ARG A 10 6.65 -0.25 -26.92
N ILE A 11 6.83 0.53 -27.97
CA ILE A 11 6.32 1.92 -28.03
C ILE A 11 4.78 1.90 -27.97
N VAL A 12 4.14 1.05 -28.80
CA VAL A 12 2.68 0.89 -28.78
C VAL A 12 2.19 0.48 -27.40
N ALA A 13 2.82 -0.53 -26.78
CA ALA A 13 2.47 -0.97 -25.43
C ALA A 13 2.68 0.15 -24.37
N ALA A 14 3.70 0.98 -24.52
CA ALA A 14 3.92 2.11 -23.62
C ALA A 14 2.83 3.19 -23.77
N LEU A 15 2.41 3.48 -25.01
CA LEU A 15 1.29 4.40 -25.29
C LEU A 15 -0.02 3.88 -24.69
N TRP A 16 -0.34 2.60 -24.91
CA TRP A 16 -1.53 1.97 -24.30
C TRP A 16 -1.52 2.03 -22.78
N ARG A 17 -0.38 1.74 -22.14
CA ARG A 17 -0.26 1.89 -20.68
C ARG A 17 -0.50 3.33 -20.24
N ARG A 18 0.00 4.31 -20.98
CA ARG A 18 -0.20 5.73 -20.66
C ARG A 18 -1.66 6.14 -20.79
N ILE A 19 -2.33 5.75 -21.87
CA ILE A 19 -3.76 5.99 -22.09
C ILE A 19 -4.58 5.32 -20.97
N GLY A 20 -4.30 4.05 -20.69
CA GLY A 20 -4.96 3.30 -19.61
C GLY A 20 -4.78 3.97 -18.24
N MET A 21 -3.58 4.47 -17.93
CA MET A 21 -3.32 5.19 -16.68
C MET A 21 -4.13 6.51 -16.60
N ILE A 22 -4.24 7.25 -17.70
CA ILE A 22 -5.05 8.49 -17.74
C ILE A 22 -6.51 8.15 -17.48
N ALA A 23 -7.06 7.15 -18.17
CA ALA A 23 -8.44 6.71 -18.02
C ALA A 23 -8.72 6.19 -16.59
N ALA A 24 -7.85 5.32 -16.06
CA ALA A 24 -7.96 4.82 -14.71
C ALA A 24 -7.90 5.95 -13.65
N THR A 25 -6.99 6.91 -13.85
CA THR A 25 -6.89 8.06 -12.95
C THR A 25 -8.15 8.92 -12.98
N ALA A 26 -8.70 9.18 -14.16
CA ALA A 26 -9.95 9.93 -14.31
C ALA A 26 -11.12 9.21 -13.63
N LEU A 27 -11.24 7.89 -13.83
CA LEU A 27 -12.26 7.06 -13.21
C LEU A 27 -12.16 7.13 -11.67
N HIS A 28 -10.97 6.86 -11.11
CA HIS A 28 -10.80 6.86 -9.66
C HIS A 28 -11.03 8.25 -9.05
N ARG A 29 -10.65 9.33 -9.73
CA ARG A 29 -10.97 10.70 -9.29
C ARG A 29 -12.46 10.98 -9.22
N ALA A 30 -13.25 10.35 -10.09
CA ALA A 30 -14.69 10.55 -10.16
C ALA A 30 -15.45 9.75 -9.07
N VAL A 31 -14.91 8.62 -8.61
CA VAL A 31 -15.64 7.68 -7.72
C VAL A 31 -15.10 7.64 -6.29
N LEU A 32 -13.82 7.95 -6.06
CA LEU A 32 -13.25 7.95 -4.71
C LEU A 32 -13.72 9.16 -3.90
N GLY A 33 -13.82 8.99 -2.57
CA GLY A 33 -14.25 10.03 -1.66
C GLY A 33 -13.39 11.30 -1.71
N ALA A 34 -12.07 11.17 -1.94
CA ALA A 34 -11.17 12.30 -2.23
C ALA A 34 -9.87 11.81 -2.89
N VAL A 35 -9.36 12.57 -3.87
CA VAL A 35 -8.04 12.32 -4.51
C VAL A 35 -7.31 13.64 -4.70
N GLY A 36 -6.15 13.79 -4.06
CA GLY A 36 -5.31 14.97 -4.17
C GLY A 36 -4.66 15.14 -5.54
N PRO A 37 -4.14 16.34 -5.85
CA PRO A 37 -3.54 16.64 -7.14
C PRO A 37 -2.34 15.72 -7.46
N ASN A 38 -2.07 15.52 -8.76
CA ASN A 38 -0.97 14.71 -9.30
C ASN A 38 -0.95 13.23 -8.89
N THR A 39 -1.95 12.74 -8.16
CA THR A 39 -2.10 11.31 -7.85
C THR A 39 -2.52 10.55 -9.09
N ARG A 40 -1.90 9.39 -9.33
CA ARG A 40 -2.06 8.58 -10.54
C ARG A 40 -2.30 7.11 -10.18
N PHE A 41 -3.16 6.49 -10.99
CA PHE A 41 -3.51 5.07 -10.86
C PHE A 41 -3.22 4.34 -12.17
N GLN A 42 -2.47 3.25 -12.11
CA GLN A 42 -2.39 2.34 -13.25
C GLN A 42 -3.69 1.54 -13.41
N THR A 43 -3.85 0.92 -14.56
CA THR A 43 -4.97 -0.01 -14.82
C THR A 43 -4.92 -1.19 -13.87
N GLY A 44 -6.11 -1.71 -13.48
CA GLY A 44 -6.24 -2.86 -12.59
C GLY A 44 -6.09 -2.55 -11.10
N VAL A 45 -6.01 -1.27 -10.71
CA VAL A 45 -6.19 -0.85 -9.30
C VAL A 45 -7.67 -0.95 -8.94
N ARG A 46 -7.99 -1.53 -7.78
CA ARG A 46 -9.36 -1.76 -7.31
C ARG A 46 -9.55 -1.27 -5.89
N PHE A 47 -10.73 -0.73 -5.62
CA PHE A 47 -11.20 -0.33 -4.29
C PHE A 47 -12.62 -0.89 -4.11
N ALA A 48 -12.84 -1.71 -3.07
CA ALA A 48 -14.15 -2.34 -2.81
C ALA A 48 -15.20 -1.32 -2.39
N ASP A 49 -14.82 -0.32 -1.58
CA ASP A 49 -15.68 0.80 -1.19
C ASP A 49 -15.03 2.13 -1.56
N PRO A 50 -15.24 2.62 -2.79
CA PRO A 50 -14.62 3.86 -3.25
C PRO A 50 -14.97 5.10 -2.42
N ALA A 51 -16.16 5.16 -1.86
CA ALA A 51 -16.63 6.32 -1.10
C ALA A 51 -15.86 6.51 0.23
N ALA A 52 -15.40 5.40 0.83
CA ALA A 52 -14.62 5.40 2.07
C ALA A 52 -13.11 5.68 1.85
N VAL A 53 -12.65 5.86 0.59
CA VAL A 53 -11.24 6.06 0.26
C VAL A 53 -10.91 7.54 0.11
N ARG A 54 -9.86 7.97 0.81
CA ARG A 54 -9.29 9.33 0.70
C ARG A 54 -7.79 9.24 0.46
N ILE A 55 -7.30 9.83 -0.61
CA ILE A 55 -5.90 9.76 -1.04
C ILE A 55 -5.35 11.16 -1.22
N GLY A 56 -4.18 11.41 -0.67
CA GLY A 56 -3.48 12.67 -0.76
C GLY A 56 -2.91 12.98 -2.14
N ALA A 57 -2.06 14.00 -2.20
CA ALA A 57 -1.41 14.49 -3.40
C ALA A 57 -0.15 13.67 -3.77
N ASN A 58 0.18 13.67 -5.07
CA ASN A 58 1.42 13.09 -5.60
C ASN A 58 1.61 11.59 -5.29
N CYS A 59 0.53 10.85 -5.10
CA CYS A 59 0.56 9.42 -4.88
C CYS A 59 0.63 8.64 -6.19
N TYR A 60 1.14 7.43 -6.13
CA TYR A 60 1.20 6.55 -7.28
C TYR A 60 0.80 5.11 -6.93
N PHE A 61 -0.21 4.59 -7.61
CA PHE A 61 -0.69 3.22 -7.47
C PHE A 61 -0.36 2.43 -8.72
N TRP A 62 0.45 1.40 -8.56
CA TRP A 62 0.80 0.47 -9.63
C TRP A 62 -0.31 -0.54 -9.88
N SER A 63 -0.24 -1.22 -11.03
CA SER A 63 -1.24 -2.21 -11.46
C SER A 63 -1.40 -3.36 -10.46
N GLY A 64 -2.63 -3.87 -10.36
CA GLY A 64 -2.95 -5.02 -9.50
C GLY A 64 -3.07 -4.69 -8.01
N CYS A 65 -2.91 -3.42 -7.61
CA CYS A 65 -3.21 -3.03 -6.23
C CYS A 65 -4.69 -3.23 -5.95
N ASP A 66 -4.97 -3.76 -4.77
CA ASP A 66 -6.31 -4.09 -4.32
C ASP A 66 -6.53 -3.57 -2.90
N ALA A 67 -7.62 -2.82 -2.71
CA ALA A 67 -8.08 -2.44 -1.38
C ALA A 67 -9.49 -3.00 -1.19
N SER A 68 -9.59 -4.04 -0.38
CA SER A 68 -10.83 -4.77 -0.14
C SER A 68 -11.06 -5.04 1.34
N SER A 69 -12.27 -5.47 1.68
CA SER A 69 -12.68 -5.77 3.04
C SER A 69 -13.39 -7.10 3.10
N ASP A 70 -13.36 -7.73 4.27
CA ASP A 70 -14.18 -8.88 4.62
C ASP A 70 -15.31 -8.43 5.55
N GLY A 71 -16.53 -8.32 5.00
CA GLY A 71 -17.70 -7.82 5.71
C GLY A 71 -17.73 -6.28 5.79
N ALA A 72 -17.66 -5.71 6.99
CA ALA A 72 -17.69 -4.25 7.17
C ALA A 72 -16.43 -3.60 6.60
N THR A 73 -16.58 -2.41 6.00
CA THR A 73 -15.46 -1.64 5.45
C THR A 73 -15.17 -0.44 6.33
N GLY A 74 -13.95 -0.36 6.85
CA GLY A 74 -13.41 0.83 7.49
C GLY A 74 -12.81 1.80 6.46
N PRO A 75 -12.48 3.04 6.86
CA PRO A 75 -11.92 4.03 5.96
C PRO A 75 -10.50 3.66 5.52
N LEU A 76 -10.17 3.98 4.26
CA LEU A 76 -8.80 3.97 3.76
C LEU A 76 -8.32 5.42 3.59
N VAL A 77 -7.33 5.82 4.39
CA VAL A 77 -6.75 7.16 4.34
C VAL A 77 -5.28 7.06 3.96
N ILE A 78 -4.93 7.62 2.83
CA ILE A 78 -3.56 7.63 2.29
C ILE A 78 -3.05 9.08 2.27
N GLY A 79 -1.92 9.33 2.93
CA GLY A 79 -1.26 10.64 2.93
C GLY A 79 -0.65 11.01 1.59
N ASP A 80 0.07 12.12 1.55
CA ASP A 80 0.74 12.61 0.33
C ASP A 80 1.99 11.77 -0.02
N ARG A 81 2.37 11.77 -1.29
CA ARG A 81 3.61 11.14 -1.81
C ARG A 81 3.77 9.66 -1.46
N VAL A 82 2.65 8.97 -1.24
CA VAL A 82 2.65 7.52 -1.01
C VAL A 82 2.77 6.79 -2.33
N GLN A 83 3.63 5.75 -2.35
CA GLN A 83 3.74 4.84 -3.48
C GLN A 83 3.28 3.45 -3.07
N VAL A 84 2.32 2.91 -3.80
CA VAL A 84 1.81 1.55 -3.63
C VAL A 84 2.17 0.75 -4.87
N ASN A 85 3.15 -0.14 -4.74
CA ASN A 85 3.68 -0.90 -5.86
C ASN A 85 2.76 -2.06 -6.26
N ARG A 86 3.15 -2.83 -7.29
CA ARG A 86 2.30 -3.84 -7.93
C ARG A 86 1.79 -4.89 -6.95
N ASN A 87 0.54 -5.32 -7.17
CA ASN A 87 -0.08 -6.44 -6.48
C ASN A 87 -0.07 -6.29 -4.95
N VAL A 88 -0.02 -5.06 -4.43
CA VAL A 88 -0.16 -4.82 -3.00
C VAL A 88 -1.63 -5.02 -2.63
N HIS A 89 -1.85 -5.77 -1.54
CA HIS A 89 -3.16 -5.92 -0.93
C HIS A 89 -3.27 -5.07 0.33
N LEU A 90 -4.29 -4.21 0.37
CA LEU A 90 -4.63 -3.36 1.51
C LEU A 90 -6.01 -3.78 2.04
N ASP A 91 -6.04 -4.53 3.12
CA ASP A 91 -7.30 -4.84 3.79
C ASP A 91 -7.84 -3.60 4.49
N THR A 92 -9.12 -3.32 4.28
CA THR A 92 -9.81 -2.15 4.82
C THR A 92 -10.90 -2.50 5.84
N THR A 93 -11.03 -3.77 6.23
CA THR A 93 -12.08 -4.22 7.16
C THR A 93 -12.08 -3.43 8.47
N GLY A 94 -10.92 -3.22 9.08
CA GLY A 94 -10.77 -2.45 10.32
C GLY A 94 -10.43 -0.98 10.12
N GLY A 95 -10.21 -0.55 8.87
CA GLY A 95 -9.69 0.77 8.53
C GLY A 95 -8.16 0.84 8.53
N LEU A 96 -7.61 1.52 7.52
CA LEU A 96 -6.19 1.66 7.32
C LEU A 96 -5.82 3.12 7.05
N THR A 97 -4.85 3.63 7.82
CA THR A 97 -4.23 4.93 7.58
C THR A 97 -2.76 4.73 7.20
N VAL A 98 -2.33 5.35 6.10
CA VAL A 98 -0.94 5.32 5.62
C VAL A 98 -0.40 6.74 5.57
N GLY A 99 0.66 6.99 6.32
CA GLY A 99 1.30 8.29 6.44
C GLY A 99 2.04 8.72 5.17
N THR A 100 2.23 10.01 5.05
CA THR A 100 2.91 10.70 3.96
C THR A 100 4.30 10.13 3.67
N GLY A 101 4.69 10.04 2.39
CA GLY A 101 6.02 9.59 1.97
C GLY A 101 6.28 8.09 2.09
N THR A 102 5.30 7.31 2.52
CA THR A 102 5.42 5.86 2.68
C THR A 102 5.52 5.14 1.34
N LEU A 103 6.41 4.16 1.27
CA LEU A 103 6.56 3.23 0.14
C LEU A 103 6.13 1.82 0.55
N ILE A 104 5.18 1.26 -0.17
CA ILE A 104 4.75 -0.13 -0.03
C ILE A 104 5.20 -0.88 -1.28
N SER A 105 6.17 -1.78 -1.10
CA SER A 105 6.76 -2.53 -2.21
C SER A 105 5.86 -3.65 -2.71
N GLU A 106 6.23 -4.21 -3.86
CA GLU A 106 5.44 -5.20 -4.60
C GLU A 106 5.01 -6.40 -3.73
N GLU A 107 3.76 -6.85 -3.94
CA GLU A 107 3.21 -8.07 -3.31
C GLU A 107 3.17 -8.02 -1.76
N ALA A 108 3.33 -6.84 -1.16
CA ALA A 108 3.11 -6.70 0.28
C ALA A 108 1.62 -6.83 0.61
N VAL A 109 1.32 -7.42 1.77
CA VAL A 109 -0.04 -7.66 2.25
C VAL A 109 -0.21 -7.03 3.62
N ILE A 110 -1.27 -6.23 3.79
CA ILE A 110 -1.57 -5.53 5.04
C ILE A 110 -2.97 -5.92 5.47
N TYR A 111 -3.07 -6.64 6.58
CA TYR A 111 -4.35 -7.08 7.16
C TYR A 111 -4.81 -6.16 8.28
N THR A 112 -6.11 -5.84 8.27
CA THR A 112 -6.81 -5.06 9.31
C THR A 112 -7.95 -5.85 9.95
N HIS A 113 -7.97 -7.17 9.80
CA HIS A 113 -8.90 -8.05 10.49
C HIS A 113 -8.26 -9.42 10.73
N GLY A 114 -8.90 -10.23 11.56
CA GLY A 114 -8.56 -11.62 11.78
C GLY A 114 -9.75 -12.42 12.27
N HIS A 115 -9.71 -13.74 12.08
CA HIS A 115 -10.78 -14.68 12.47
C HIS A 115 -10.47 -15.43 13.77
N GLY A 116 -9.32 -15.13 14.42
CA GLY A 116 -8.82 -15.92 15.54
C GLY A 116 -8.30 -17.28 15.07
N LEU A 117 -8.78 -18.36 15.70
CA LEU A 117 -8.41 -19.75 15.33
C LEU A 117 -9.50 -20.45 14.51
N ASP A 118 -10.66 -19.82 14.31
CA ASP A 118 -11.75 -20.36 13.53
C ASP A 118 -11.87 -19.57 12.21
N PRO A 119 -11.54 -20.18 11.05
CA PRO A 119 -11.58 -19.50 9.77
C PRO A 119 -13.02 -19.13 9.32
N HIS A 120 -14.03 -19.71 9.96
CA HIS A 120 -15.45 -19.40 9.69
C HIS A 120 -16.05 -18.37 10.67
N ALA A 121 -15.27 -17.95 11.68
CA ALA A 121 -15.73 -16.90 12.59
C ALA A 121 -15.86 -15.56 11.84
N PRO A 122 -16.81 -14.70 12.22
CA PRO A 122 -16.89 -13.36 11.66
C PRO A 122 -15.56 -12.61 11.81
N PRO A 123 -15.20 -11.77 10.83
CA PRO A 123 -13.98 -10.98 10.90
C PRO A 123 -14.01 -10.04 12.10
N ARG A 124 -12.89 -9.95 12.81
CA ARG A 124 -12.67 -9.04 13.94
C ARG A 124 -11.86 -7.85 13.44
N PRO A 125 -12.49 -6.68 13.21
CA PRO A 125 -11.80 -5.51 12.68
C PRO A 125 -10.73 -4.99 13.65
N VAL A 126 -9.59 -4.58 13.10
CA VAL A 126 -8.46 -3.99 13.85
C VAL A 126 -7.95 -2.80 13.06
N ALA A 127 -8.23 -1.58 13.52
CA ALA A 127 -7.71 -0.38 12.87
C ALA A 127 -6.17 -0.37 12.88
N LYS A 128 -5.59 0.06 11.75
CA LYS A 128 -4.14 0.09 11.56
C LYS A 128 -3.65 1.45 11.10
N VAL A 129 -2.53 1.90 11.70
CA VAL A 129 -1.84 3.13 11.34
C VAL A 129 -0.41 2.83 10.93
N ILE A 130 -0.07 3.18 9.72
CA ILE A 130 1.31 3.21 9.20
C ILE A 130 1.76 4.66 9.19
N GLY A 131 2.82 4.95 9.93
CA GLY A 131 3.37 6.30 10.06
C GLY A 131 3.94 6.85 8.75
N PRO A 132 4.38 8.11 8.76
CA PRO A 132 5.04 8.70 7.60
C PRO A 132 6.43 8.11 7.36
N ASP A 133 6.89 8.22 6.09
CA ASP A 133 8.22 7.81 5.63
C ASP A 133 8.58 6.34 5.95
N VAL A 134 7.58 5.48 6.08
CA VAL A 134 7.76 4.03 6.27
C VAL A 134 8.11 3.37 4.93
N TRP A 135 8.99 2.38 4.98
CA TRP A 135 9.23 1.49 3.84
C TRP A 135 8.81 0.07 4.19
N ILE A 136 7.78 -0.44 3.51
CA ILE A 136 7.36 -1.84 3.58
C ILE A 136 7.98 -2.58 2.40
N GLY A 137 8.86 -3.53 2.70
CA GLY A 137 9.58 -4.34 1.72
C GLY A 137 8.67 -5.30 0.96
N MET A 138 9.16 -5.77 -0.18
CA MET A 138 8.46 -6.70 -1.06
C MET A 138 8.03 -7.96 -0.32
N ARG A 139 6.80 -8.43 -0.57
CA ARG A 139 6.22 -9.64 0.06
C ARG A 139 6.16 -9.62 1.58
N ALA A 140 6.32 -8.48 2.20
CA ALA A 140 6.09 -8.38 3.64
C ALA A 140 4.61 -8.58 3.96
N VAL A 141 4.33 -9.26 5.08
CA VAL A 141 2.98 -9.50 5.58
C VAL A 141 2.83 -8.81 6.92
N ILE A 142 1.90 -7.86 6.99
CA ILE A 142 1.57 -7.13 8.22
C ILE A 142 0.29 -7.73 8.79
N LEU A 143 0.42 -8.49 9.85
CA LEU A 143 -0.70 -9.19 10.49
C LEU A 143 -1.58 -8.23 11.32
N PRO A 144 -2.83 -8.63 11.66
CA PRO A 144 -3.77 -7.79 12.41
C PRO A 144 -3.24 -7.36 13.79
N GLN A 145 -2.38 -8.17 14.42
CA GLN A 145 -1.79 -7.88 15.72
C GLN A 145 -0.87 -6.64 15.71
N CYS A 146 -0.25 -6.34 14.56
CA CYS A 146 0.47 -5.10 14.36
C CYS A 146 -0.53 -3.99 14.06
N ARG A 147 -0.82 -3.14 15.03
CA ARG A 147 -1.76 -2.01 14.91
C ARG A 147 -1.07 -0.74 14.46
N VAL A 148 0.19 -0.58 14.81
CA VAL A 148 0.96 0.63 14.53
C VAL A 148 2.34 0.28 13.96
N ILE A 149 2.69 0.91 12.83
CA ILE A 149 4.05 0.97 12.32
C ILE A 149 4.53 2.41 12.47
N GLY A 150 5.53 2.63 13.30
CA GLY A 150 6.06 3.95 13.63
C GLY A 150 6.73 4.65 12.45
N ALA A 151 6.78 5.96 12.49
CA ALA A 151 7.38 6.81 11.45
C ALA A 151 8.82 6.39 11.10
N GLY A 152 9.17 6.40 9.82
CA GLY A 152 10.52 6.07 9.33
C GLY A 152 10.95 4.62 9.53
N ALA A 153 10.07 3.73 9.97
CA ALA A 153 10.36 2.31 10.09
C ALA A 153 10.60 1.65 8.72
N VAL A 154 11.38 0.59 8.72
CA VAL A 154 11.65 -0.24 7.55
C VAL A 154 11.27 -1.68 7.86
N ILE A 155 10.40 -2.24 7.05
CA ILE A 155 10.03 -3.65 7.09
C ILE A 155 10.77 -4.36 5.95
N GLY A 156 11.64 -5.30 6.28
CA GLY A 156 12.42 -6.07 5.31
C GLY A 156 11.54 -6.91 4.39
N ALA A 157 12.06 -7.22 3.20
CA ALA A 157 11.36 -8.08 2.25
C ALA A 157 11.05 -9.45 2.87
N GLY A 158 9.83 -9.96 2.62
CA GLY A 158 9.35 -11.25 3.15
C GLY A 158 9.16 -11.30 4.67
N ALA A 159 9.28 -10.19 5.38
CA ALA A 159 9.07 -10.17 6.84
C ALA A 159 7.60 -10.38 7.20
N VAL A 160 7.35 -11.13 8.28
CA VAL A 160 6.00 -11.31 8.85
C VAL A 160 5.90 -10.56 10.17
N VAL A 161 5.22 -9.42 10.14
CA VAL A 161 5.12 -8.51 11.29
C VAL A 161 3.91 -8.88 12.13
N THR A 162 4.16 -9.27 13.38
CA THR A 162 3.17 -9.80 14.32
C THR A 162 2.90 -8.89 15.52
N ALA A 163 3.56 -7.75 15.63
CA ALA A 163 3.44 -6.78 16.72
C ALA A 163 3.75 -5.37 16.23
N ASP A 164 3.39 -4.38 17.03
CA ASP A 164 3.65 -2.97 16.72
C ASP A 164 5.14 -2.72 16.51
N VAL A 165 5.43 -1.80 15.58
CA VAL A 165 6.80 -1.46 15.16
C VAL A 165 7.15 -0.06 15.66
N PRO A 166 8.21 0.11 16.47
CA PRO A 166 8.65 1.41 16.93
C PRO A 166 9.11 2.33 15.77
N PRO A 167 9.04 3.66 15.94
CA PRO A 167 9.59 4.59 14.97
C PRO A 167 11.07 4.31 14.67
N GLY A 168 11.45 4.38 13.39
CA GLY A 168 12.82 4.16 12.93
C GLY A 168 13.35 2.73 13.05
N ALA A 169 12.55 1.78 13.53
CA ALA A 169 12.99 0.38 13.62
C ALA A 169 13.13 -0.25 12.24
N VAL A 170 14.14 -1.09 12.07
CA VAL A 170 14.31 -1.98 10.92
C VAL A 170 13.95 -3.39 11.36
N MET A 171 12.89 -3.93 10.77
CA MET A 171 12.34 -5.25 11.08
C MET A 171 12.66 -6.24 9.98
N ALA A 172 13.02 -7.47 10.33
CA ALA A 172 13.19 -8.55 9.37
C ALA A 172 12.85 -9.93 9.98
N GLY A 173 12.59 -10.90 9.12
CA GLY A 173 12.35 -12.30 9.48
C GLY A 173 10.88 -12.70 9.60
N ASN A 174 10.65 -13.96 9.94
CA ASN A 174 9.34 -14.55 10.21
C ASN A 174 9.42 -15.41 11.47
N PRO A 175 8.83 -15.00 12.61
CA PRO A 175 8.24 -13.67 12.84
C PRO A 175 9.30 -12.56 12.83
N ALA A 176 8.92 -11.36 12.38
CA ALA A 176 9.83 -10.22 12.26
C ALA A 176 10.35 -9.77 13.64
N ARG A 177 11.64 -9.40 13.68
CA ARG A 177 12.31 -8.86 14.87
C ARG A 177 13.07 -7.58 14.50
N ILE A 178 13.28 -6.71 15.46
CA ILE A 178 14.13 -5.53 15.27
C ILE A 178 15.57 -6.02 15.07
N ILE A 179 16.13 -5.74 13.90
CA ILE A 179 17.53 -6.04 13.58
C ILE A 179 18.41 -4.81 13.62
N ARG A 180 17.81 -3.62 13.55
CA ARG A 180 18.51 -2.34 13.58
C ARG A 180 17.54 -1.22 13.99
N GLN A 181 18.09 -0.16 14.58
CA GLN A 181 17.40 1.12 14.75
C GLN A 181 18.04 2.15 13.81
N ARG A 182 17.23 2.82 13.00
CA ARG A 182 17.74 3.95 12.20
C ARG A 182 18.05 5.11 13.16
N VAL A 183 19.27 5.58 13.13
CA VAL A 183 19.61 6.89 13.70
C VAL A 183 18.95 7.92 12.77
N ALA A 184 18.22 8.87 13.35
CA ALA A 184 17.62 9.95 12.57
C ALA A 184 18.76 10.71 11.86
N GLU A 185 18.99 10.43 10.59
CA GLU A 185 19.82 11.30 9.77
C GLU A 185 19.11 12.64 9.68
N ARG A 186 19.68 13.70 10.25
CA ARG A 186 19.24 15.06 9.98
C ARG A 186 19.36 15.26 8.48
N ARG A 187 18.22 15.23 7.77
CA ARG A 187 18.21 15.75 6.40
C ARG A 187 18.68 17.20 6.52
N ALA A 188 19.85 17.49 5.97
CA ALA A 188 20.27 18.86 5.78
C ALA A 188 19.21 19.56 4.91
N ALA A 189 18.75 20.67 5.38
CA ALA A 189 17.74 21.53 4.73
C ALA A 189 18.25 22.08 3.41
#